data_659e758d6c9e75b247fd682299c5b75e
#
_entry.id   659e758d6c9e75b247fd682299c5b75e
#
_cell.length_a   1.000
_cell.length_b   1.000
_cell.length_c   1.000
_cell.angle_alpha   90.00
_cell.angle_beta   90.00
_cell.angle_gamma   90.00
#
_symmetry.space_group_name_H-M   'P 1'
#
loop_
_entity.id
_entity.type
_entity.pdbx_description
1 polymer ?
#
loop_
_entity_poly.entity_id
_entity_poly.type
_entity_poly.pdbx_seq_one_letter_code
_entity_poly.pdbx_strand_id
1 'polypeptide(L)'
;MEGKYLYFASDDDTSPDGAGDSILYPVNSIAGMEPEASNSLKIYFKPRNTSSFVEDDHESVSITITGNKHKQVMDAIIAEINSGSRDGGFITVADVPNSIFLSSDIIGCTDIAVLT
;
A
#
# COMPACT_ATOMS: atom_id res chain seq x y z
N MET A 1 1.49 -11.95 -14.60
CA MET A 1 2.17 -12.11 -13.31
C MET A 1 1.15 -12.35 -12.23
N GLU A 2 1.22 -13.47 -11.61
CA GLU A 2 0.28 -13.83 -10.59
C GLU A 2 1.00 -14.12 -9.29
N GLY A 3 0.30 -13.99 -8.20
CA GLY A 3 0.84 -14.34 -6.91
C GLY A 3 1.67 -13.26 -6.25
N LYS A 4 1.59 -12.03 -6.72
CA LYS A 4 2.27 -10.92 -6.04
C LYS A 4 1.26 -10.07 -5.29
N TYR A 5 1.61 -9.70 -4.06
CA TYR A 5 0.74 -8.99 -3.15
C TYR A 5 1.51 -7.88 -2.45
N LEU A 6 0.85 -6.78 -2.20
CA LEU A 6 1.41 -5.64 -1.48
C LEU A 6 0.89 -5.63 -0.06
N TYR A 7 1.80 -5.53 0.90
CA TYR A 7 1.47 -5.53 2.32
C TYR A 7 1.70 -4.15 2.93
N PHE A 8 0.72 -3.71 3.72
CA PHE A 8 0.79 -2.44 4.43
C PHE A 8 0.38 -2.66 5.88
N ALA A 9 1.06 -2.01 6.81
CA ALA A 9 0.68 -2.02 8.21
C ALA A 9 0.89 -0.62 8.77
N SER A 10 -0.15 -0.08 9.40
CA SER A 10 -0.11 1.27 9.94
C SER A 10 0.59 1.30 11.28
N ASP A 11 0.82 2.51 11.80
CA ASP A 11 1.53 2.68 13.06
C ASP A 11 0.58 2.83 14.25
N ASP A 12 -0.67 2.54 14.07
CA ASP A 12 -1.63 2.73 15.15
C ASP A 12 -1.45 1.76 16.29
N ASP A 13 -0.80 0.63 16.02
CA ASP A 13 -0.82 -0.47 16.98
C ASP A 13 0.43 -1.29 16.80
N THR A 14 0.90 -1.85 17.89
CA THR A 14 2.02 -2.76 17.85
C THR A 14 1.60 -4.15 17.40
N SER A 15 0.30 -4.43 17.39
CA SER A 15 -0.24 -5.70 16.92
C SER A 15 -1.21 -5.41 15.78
N PRO A 16 -0.79 -5.56 14.53
CA PRO A 16 -1.65 -5.20 13.40
C PRO A 16 -2.72 -6.28 13.16
N ASP A 17 -3.60 -6.44 14.13
CA ASP A 17 -4.60 -7.50 14.11
C ASP A 17 -6.02 -6.97 13.94
N GLY A 18 -6.21 -5.65 13.87
CA GLY A 18 -7.53 -5.07 13.71
C GLY A 18 -7.77 -4.58 12.29
N ALA A 19 -9.03 -4.35 11.97
CA ALA A 19 -9.39 -3.76 10.69
C ALA A 19 -8.76 -2.37 10.62
N GLY A 20 -8.07 -2.09 9.50
CA GLY A 20 -7.37 -0.82 9.34
C GLY A 20 -5.97 -0.83 9.90
N ASP A 21 -5.55 -1.89 10.57
CA ASP A 21 -4.20 -1.97 11.10
C ASP A 21 -3.23 -2.53 10.05
N SER A 22 -3.69 -3.45 9.23
CA SER A 22 -2.86 -4.00 8.17
C SER A 22 -3.75 -4.52 7.04
N ILE A 23 -3.17 -4.66 5.87
CA ILE A 23 -3.92 -5.15 4.72
C ILE A 23 -2.96 -5.70 3.67
N LEU A 24 -3.46 -6.65 2.90
CA LEU A 24 -2.72 -7.26 1.81
C LEU A 24 -3.56 -7.16 0.54
N TYR A 25 -3.01 -6.58 -0.50
CA TYR A 25 -3.71 -6.43 -1.77
C TYR A 25 -2.95 -7.13 -2.88
N PRO A 26 -3.65 -7.84 -3.77
CA PRO A 26 -2.98 -8.34 -4.98
C PRO A 26 -2.58 -7.17 -5.87
N VAL A 27 -1.43 -7.31 -6.53
CA VAL A 27 -0.92 -6.18 -7.34
C VAL A 27 -1.87 -5.84 -8.48
N ASN A 28 -2.64 -6.81 -8.98
CA ASN A 28 -3.54 -6.52 -10.09
C ASN A 28 -4.81 -5.78 -9.65
N SER A 29 -4.95 -5.49 -8.36
CA SER A 29 -6.08 -4.69 -7.90
C SER A 29 -5.72 -3.20 -7.80
N ILE A 30 -4.48 -2.81 -8.11
CA ILE A 30 -4.10 -1.41 -8.06
C ILE A 30 -4.90 -0.63 -9.09
N ALA A 31 -5.57 0.43 -8.64
CA ALA A 31 -6.34 1.30 -9.52
C ALA A 31 -5.59 2.57 -9.85
N GLY A 32 -4.61 2.97 -9.03
CA GLY A 32 -3.81 4.15 -9.31
C GLY A 32 -3.09 4.62 -8.07
N MET A 33 -2.22 5.60 -8.25
CA MET A 33 -1.50 6.26 -7.18
C MET A 33 -1.47 7.74 -7.48
N GLU A 34 -1.56 8.55 -6.42
CA GLU A 34 -1.46 9.99 -6.62
C GLU A 34 -0.91 10.65 -5.36
N PRO A 35 -0.24 11.80 -5.52
CA PRO A 35 0.16 12.58 -4.36
C PRO A 35 -1.06 13.05 -3.58
N GLU A 36 -1.01 12.89 -2.27
CA GLU A 36 -2.07 13.37 -1.41
C GLU A 36 -1.65 14.67 -0.72
N ALA A 37 -0.40 14.73 -0.33
CA ALA A 37 0.22 15.91 0.26
C ALA A 37 1.71 15.84 -0.06
N SER A 38 2.47 16.87 0.32
CA SER A 38 3.88 16.90 -0.03
C SER A 38 4.64 15.69 0.53
N ASN A 39 4.16 15.11 1.63
CA ASN A 39 4.81 13.96 2.25
C ASN A 39 3.86 12.77 2.36
N SER A 40 2.89 12.67 1.49
CA SER A 40 1.92 11.58 1.53
C SER A 40 1.57 11.12 0.13
N LEU A 41 1.57 9.81 -0.06
CA LEU A 41 1.20 9.18 -1.33
C LEU A 41 0.02 8.28 -1.07
N LYS A 42 -1.00 8.39 -1.89
CA LYS A 42 -2.19 7.57 -1.75
C LYS A 42 -2.25 6.56 -2.88
N ILE A 43 -2.45 5.30 -2.51
CA ILE A 43 -2.54 4.21 -3.46
C ILE A 43 -3.97 3.70 -3.43
N TYR A 44 -4.61 3.65 -4.60
CA TYR A 44 -5.99 3.23 -4.73
C TYR A 44 -6.06 1.80 -5.21
N PHE A 45 -7.01 1.05 -4.67
CA PHE A 45 -7.24 -0.35 -5.02
C PHE A 45 -8.71 -0.56 -5.33
N LYS A 46 -8.98 -1.52 -6.20
CA LYS A 46 -10.35 -1.96 -6.42
C LYS A 46 -10.87 -2.59 -5.14
N PRO A 47 -12.17 -2.42 -4.83
CA PRO A 47 -12.70 -2.97 -3.59
C PRO A 47 -12.56 -4.49 -3.55
N ARG A 48 -12.23 -4.99 -2.37
CA ARG A 48 -12.14 -6.43 -2.16
C ARG A 48 -13.51 -7.07 -2.14
N ASN A 49 -14.50 -6.34 -1.68
CA ASN A 49 -15.88 -6.83 -1.61
C ASN A 49 -16.68 -6.15 -2.69
N THR A 50 -17.05 -6.92 -3.72
CA THR A 50 -17.75 -6.36 -4.87
C THR A 50 -19.26 -6.46 -4.76
N SER A 51 -19.78 -7.06 -3.70
CA SER A 51 -21.24 -7.23 -3.60
C SER A 51 -21.95 -5.90 -3.43
N SER A 52 -21.29 -4.89 -2.92
CA SER A 52 -21.87 -3.54 -2.82
C SER A 52 -21.02 -2.54 -3.59
N PHE A 53 -20.31 -2.99 -4.60
CA PHE A 53 -19.45 -2.12 -5.37
C PHE A 53 -20.25 -1.09 -6.15
N VAL A 54 -19.83 0.15 -6.06
CA VAL A 54 -20.32 1.24 -6.88
C VAL A 54 -19.13 1.69 -7.71
N GLU A 55 -19.41 2.14 -8.94
CA GLU A 55 -18.36 2.36 -9.93
C GLU A 55 -17.21 3.23 -9.41
N ASP A 56 -17.53 4.22 -8.57
CA ASP A 56 -16.52 5.15 -8.08
C ASP A 56 -15.91 4.75 -6.74
N ASP A 57 -16.31 3.61 -6.19
CA ASP A 57 -15.80 3.20 -4.90
C ASP A 57 -14.41 2.59 -5.05
N HIS A 58 -13.52 2.98 -4.15
CA HIS A 58 -12.17 2.42 -4.09
C HIS A 58 -11.76 2.27 -2.64
N GLU A 59 -10.88 1.31 -2.40
CA GLU A 59 -10.16 1.26 -1.15
C GLU A 59 -8.82 1.95 -1.37
N SER A 60 -8.22 2.41 -0.31
CA SER A 60 -6.97 3.15 -0.46
C SER A 60 -6.08 2.99 0.76
N VAL A 61 -4.79 3.21 0.52
CA VAL A 61 -3.79 3.24 1.58
C VAL A 61 -2.99 4.51 1.40
N SER A 62 -2.82 5.25 2.48
CA SER A 62 -1.98 6.45 2.47
C SER A 62 -0.68 6.15 3.19
N ILE A 63 0.43 6.32 2.50
CA ILE A 63 1.75 6.12 3.10
C ILE A 63 2.45 7.46 3.25
N THR A 64 3.24 7.58 4.31
CA THR A 64 4.04 8.77 4.57
C THR A 64 5.37 8.60 3.89
N ILE A 65 5.79 9.61 3.16
CA ILE A 65 7.01 9.54 2.37
C ILE A 65 7.88 10.77 2.65
N THR A 66 9.12 10.70 2.24
CA THR A 66 10.00 11.86 2.23
C THR A 66 9.40 12.91 1.32
N GLY A 67 9.41 14.16 1.76
CA GLY A 67 8.74 15.25 1.05
C GLY A 67 9.15 15.34 -0.40
N ASN A 68 8.15 15.43 -1.27
CA ASN A 68 8.32 15.63 -2.72
C ASN A 68 9.02 14.48 -3.43
N LYS A 69 8.98 13.28 -2.86
CA LYS A 69 9.58 12.10 -3.46
C LYS A 69 8.54 11.12 -4.00
N HIS A 70 7.38 11.63 -4.41
CA HIS A 70 6.28 10.78 -4.88
C HIS A 70 6.69 9.92 -6.07
N LYS A 71 7.34 10.53 -7.06
CA LYS A 71 7.71 9.79 -8.25
C LYS A 71 8.72 8.69 -7.93
N GLN A 72 9.68 8.99 -7.08
CA GLN A 72 10.68 8.02 -6.67
C GLN A 72 10.04 6.83 -5.96
N VAL A 73 9.05 7.11 -5.12
CA VAL A 73 8.36 6.04 -4.41
C VAL A 73 7.50 5.22 -5.36
N MET A 74 6.79 5.89 -6.27
CA MET A 74 6.01 5.16 -7.28
C MET A 74 6.92 4.27 -8.13
N ASP A 75 8.08 4.79 -8.53
CA ASP A 75 9.03 4.00 -9.32
C ASP A 75 9.53 2.80 -8.53
N ALA A 76 9.79 2.98 -7.23
CA ALA A 76 10.27 1.88 -6.40
C ALA A 76 9.22 0.77 -6.28
N ILE A 77 7.96 1.15 -6.12
CA ILE A 77 6.89 0.17 -6.02
C ILE A 77 6.75 -0.60 -7.33
N ILE A 78 6.74 0.10 -8.45
CA ILE A 78 6.59 -0.55 -9.75
C ILE A 78 7.80 -1.42 -10.06
N ALA A 79 9.00 -0.97 -9.71
CA ALA A 79 10.20 -1.77 -9.94
C ALA A 79 10.15 -3.07 -9.16
N GLU A 80 9.66 -3.03 -7.93
CA GLU A 80 9.56 -4.25 -7.13
C GLU A 80 8.50 -5.19 -7.70
N ILE A 81 7.38 -4.66 -8.17
CA ILE A 81 6.35 -5.48 -8.78
C ILE A 81 6.90 -6.19 -10.01
N ASN A 82 7.74 -5.51 -10.80
CA ASN A 82 8.27 -6.08 -12.04
C ASN A 82 9.50 -6.94 -11.84
N SER A 83 10.10 -6.93 -10.66
CA SER A 83 11.28 -7.76 -10.40
C SER A 83 10.83 -9.19 -10.10
N GLY A 84 11.76 -10.11 -10.09
CA GLY A 84 11.45 -11.46 -9.66
C GLY A 84 11.07 -11.45 -8.19
N SER A 85 10.12 -12.30 -7.83
CA SER A 85 9.67 -12.36 -6.46
C SER A 85 10.73 -13.03 -5.60
N ARG A 86 11.06 -12.42 -4.46
CA ARG A 86 12.00 -13.01 -3.52
C ARG A 86 11.31 -13.80 -2.43
N ASP A 87 10.10 -13.41 -2.08
CA ASP A 87 9.40 -13.97 -0.92
C ASP A 87 8.09 -14.57 -1.35
N GLY A 88 8.07 -15.26 -2.48
CA GLY A 88 6.86 -15.90 -2.92
C GLY A 88 5.76 -14.94 -3.32
N GLY A 89 6.12 -13.73 -3.72
CA GLY A 89 5.17 -12.75 -4.16
C GLY A 89 4.74 -11.77 -3.09
N PHE A 90 5.27 -11.91 -1.88
CA PHE A 90 4.91 -11.02 -0.77
C PHE A 90 5.83 -9.79 -0.81
N ILE A 91 5.24 -8.62 -1.03
CA ILE A 91 5.99 -7.36 -1.12
C ILE A 91 5.56 -6.49 0.04
N THR A 92 6.47 -6.21 0.97
CA THR A 92 6.19 -5.31 2.08
C THR A 92 6.45 -3.88 1.61
N VAL A 93 5.41 -3.09 1.49
CA VAL A 93 5.56 -1.68 1.11
C VAL A 93 5.84 -0.84 2.35
N ALA A 94 5.06 -1.03 3.40
CA ALA A 94 5.25 -0.28 4.64
C ALA A 94 4.75 -1.13 5.79
N ASP A 95 5.64 -1.50 6.68
CA ASP A 95 5.31 -2.27 7.88
C ASP A 95 5.85 -1.49 9.07
N VAL A 96 5.04 -0.54 9.55
CA VAL A 96 5.49 0.37 10.59
C VAL A 96 5.81 -0.34 11.88
N PRO A 97 4.98 -1.28 12.36
CA PRO A 97 5.32 -1.97 13.62
C PRO A 97 6.69 -2.64 13.62
N ASN A 98 7.15 -3.08 12.45
CA ASN A 98 8.44 -3.77 12.34
C ASN A 98 9.50 -2.92 11.66
N SER A 99 9.18 -1.69 11.32
CA SER A 99 10.11 -0.74 10.69
C SER A 99 10.70 -1.28 9.40
N ILE A 100 9.88 -1.92 8.58
CA ILE A 100 10.31 -2.49 7.31
C ILE A 100 9.62 -1.72 6.19
N PHE A 101 10.41 -1.11 5.31
CA PHE A 101 9.87 -0.30 4.23
C PHE A 101 10.56 -0.67 2.92
N LEU A 102 9.79 -0.63 1.84
CA LEU A 102 10.28 -0.99 0.51
C LEU A 102 11.38 -0.06 0.03
N SER A 103 11.28 1.21 0.37
CA SER A 103 12.18 2.24 -0.08
C SER A 103 12.55 3.12 1.10
N SER A 104 13.76 3.69 1.09
CA SER A 104 14.17 4.60 2.15
C SER A 104 13.34 5.89 2.16
N ASP A 105 12.60 6.15 1.09
CA ASP A 105 11.72 7.32 1.05
C ASP A 105 10.32 7.03 1.59
N ILE A 106 10.02 5.81 1.94
CA ILE A 106 8.77 5.45 2.61
C ILE A 106 9.06 5.41 4.11
N ILE A 107 8.37 6.24 4.87
CA ILE A 107 8.69 6.38 6.30
C ILE A 107 7.50 6.11 7.21
N GLY A 108 6.34 5.77 6.66
CA GLY A 108 5.20 5.43 7.48
C GLY A 108 4.01 5.02 6.65
N CYS A 109 2.96 4.64 7.35
CA CYS A 109 1.68 4.31 6.75
C CYS A 109 0.61 4.84 7.69
N THR A 110 -0.19 5.79 7.22
CA THR A 110 -1.05 6.55 8.12
C THR A 110 -2.51 6.17 8.04
N ASP A 111 -2.96 5.58 6.94
CA ASP A 111 -4.38 5.35 6.80
C ASP A 111 -4.61 4.19 5.84
N ILE A 112 -5.46 3.26 6.28
CA ILE A 112 -5.90 2.14 5.45
C ILE A 112 -7.42 2.24 5.42
N ALA A 113 -7.95 2.69 4.28
CA ALA A 113 -9.37 2.94 4.13
C ALA A 113 -10.00 1.82 3.31
N VAL A 114 -10.77 0.98 3.98
CA VAL A 114 -11.42 -0.15 3.34
C VAL A 114 -12.91 0.04 3.33
N LEU A 115 -13.55 -0.52 2.31
CA LEU A 115 -15.02 -0.53 2.23
C LEU A 115 -15.54 -1.71 3.04
N THR A 116 -16.60 -1.45 3.79
CA THR A 116 -17.20 -2.49 4.64
C THR A 116 -18.62 -2.82 4.23
#